data_87a0ad05aca4285cc420e21fdd4e8fe2
#
_entry.id   87a0ad05aca4285cc420e21fdd4e8fe2
#
_cell.length_a   1.000
_cell.length_b   1.000
_cell.length_c   1.000
_cell.angle_alpha   90.00
_cell.angle_beta   90.00
_cell.angle_gamma   90.00
#
_symmetry.space_group_name_H-M   'P 1'
#
loop_
_entity.id
_entity.type
_entity.pdbx_description
1 polymer ?
#
loop_
_entity_poly.entity_id
_entity_poly.type
_entity_poly.pdbx_seq_one_letter_code
_entity_poly.pdbx_strand_id
1 'polypeptide(L)'
;ELARNAGLLHDVGKLTPRWQAWARARYAAKGQRAEGAIAHTDYDRAVDRGVPKPPKHTSASTVFSASLCEEAGETEACAILLAVLGHHGGTLLGVERPDKLDSSASKALALAGLEIPVASPAHSVQDLLRCGIRESFESVWPLAAILSRVLRLADQMATAEVSSE
;
A
#
# COMPACT_ATOMS: atom_id res chain seq x y z
N GLU A 1 -15.50 0.09 -9.51
CA GLU A 1 -14.20 0.69 -9.88
C GLU A 1 -13.39 1.11 -8.66
N LEU A 2 -13.96 1.87 -7.72
CA LEU A 2 -13.27 2.33 -6.49
C LEU A 2 -12.60 1.20 -5.71
N ALA A 3 -13.31 0.10 -5.46
CA ALA A 3 -12.76 -1.04 -4.73
C ALA A 3 -11.63 -1.72 -5.51
N ARG A 4 -11.71 -1.76 -6.84
CA ARG A 4 -10.64 -2.27 -7.70
C ARG A 4 -9.39 -1.40 -7.60
N ASN A 5 -9.54 -0.09 -7.69
CA ASN A 5 -8.42 0.85 -7.58
C ASN A 5 -7.77 0.77 -6.20
N ALA A 6 -8.56 0.78 -5.13
CA ALA A 6 -8.05 0.58 -3.78
C ALA A 6 -7.31 -0.75 -3.66
N GLY A 7 -7.85 -1.83 -4.21
CA GLY A 7 -7.22 -3.16 -4.22
C GLY A 7 -5.88 -3.20 -4.93
N LEU A 8 -5.76 -2.55 -6.10
CA LEU A 8 -4.50 -2.50 -6.85
C LEU A 8 -3.41 -1.66 -6.15
N LEU A 9 -3.82 -0.65 -5.40
CA LEU A 9 -2.91 0.38 -4.89
C LEU A 9 -2.50 0.18 -3.43
N HIS A 10 -3.26 -0.59 -2.65
CA HIS A 10 -3.05 -0.69 -1.19
C HIS A 10 -1.64 -1.16 -0.81
N ASP A 11 -1.04 -1.99 -1.63
CA ASP A 11 0.26 -2.62 -1.39
C ASP A 11 1.40 -2.09 -2.28
N VAL A 12 1.15 -1.11 -3.13
CA VAL A 12 2.17 -0.57 -4.05
C VAL A 12 3.41 -0.04 -3.30
N GLY A 13 3.26 0.39 -2.06
CA GLY A 13 4.36 0.80 -1.19
C GLY A 13 5.33 -0.33 -0.83
N LYS A 14 4.93 -1.60 -0.96
CA LYS A 14 5.82 -2.74 -0.84
C LYS A 14 6.86 -2.80 -1.97
N LEU A 15 6.60 -2.14 -3.08
CA LEU A 15 7.50 -2.06 -4.23
C LEU A 15 8.60 -0.98 -4.08
N THR A 16 8.66 -0.30 -2.93
CA THR A 16 9.74 0.65 -2.64
C THR A 16 11.07 -0.08 -2.38
N PRO A 17 12.23 0.55 -2.72
CA PRO A 17 13.54 -0.07 -2.51
C PRO A 17 13.78 -0.50 -1.07
N ARG A 18 13.32 0.29 -0.09
CA ARG A 18 13.46 0.00 1.34
C ARG A 18 12.74 -1.29 1.73
N TRP A 19 11.48 -1.44 1.28
CA TRP A 19 10.71 -2.64 1.58
C TRP A 19 11.27 -3.86 0.83
N GLN A 20 11.63 -3.71 -0.44
CA GLN A 20 12.23 -4.77 -1.24
C GLN A 20 13.58 -5.26 -0.66
N ALA A 21 14.43 -4.35 -0.20
CA ALA A 21 15.69 -4.70 0.45
C ALA A 21 15.46 -5.50 1.73
N TRP A 22 14.51 -5.08 2.57
CA TRP A 22 14.12 -5.82 3.77
C TRP A 22 13.60 -7.22 3.44
N ALA A 23 12.71 -7.34 2.48
CA ALA A 23 12.13 -8.63 2.07
C ALA A 23 13.20 -9.58 1.52
N ARG A 24 14.10 -9.11 0.64
CA ARG A 24 15.23 -9.91 0.11
C ARG A 24 16.18 -10.38 1.22
N ALA A 25 16.50 -9.50 2.18
CA ALA A 25 17.36 -9.87 3.31
C ALA A 25 16.72 -10.99 4.15
N ARG A 26 15.38 -10.95 4.32
CA ARG A 26 14.66 -11.99 5.02
C ARG A 26 14.68 -13.33 4.28
N TYR A 27 14.44 -13.33 2.97
CA TYR A 27 14.55 -14.55 2.15
C TYR A 27 15.97 -15.14 2.24
N ALA A 28 16.98 -14.28 2.12
CA ALA A 28 18.39 -14.70 2.23
C ALA A 28 18.71 -15.31 3.60
N ALA A 29 18.18 -14.77 4.70
CA ALA A 29 18.37 -15.31 6.04
C ALA A 29 17.76 -16.72 6.21
N LYS A 30 16.79 -17.09 5.37
CA LYS A 30 16.20 -18.44 5.31
C LYS A 30 16.88 -19.35 4.28
N GLY A 31 17.99 -18.91 3.67
CA GLY A 31 18.67 -19.64 2.60
C GLY A 31 17.88 -19.65 1.28
N GLN A 32 16.86 -18.81 1.16
CA GLN A 32 16.03 -18.69 -0.04
C GLN A 32 16.51 -17.54 -0.91
N ARG A 33 16.35 -17.65 -2.23
CA ARG A 33 16.61 -16.59 -3.18
C ARG A 33 15.31 -16.16 -3.83
N ALA A 34 14.99 -14.88 -3.73
CA ALA A 34 13.85 -14.29 -4.42
C ALA A 34 14.30 -13.57 -5.68
N GLU A 35 13.69 -13.91 -6.80
CA GLU A 35 13.87 -13.24 -8.09
C GLU A 35 12.72 -12.25 -8.32
N GLY A 36 13.03 -11.08 -8.88
CA GLY A 36 12.04 -10.06 -9.18
C GLY A 36 11.57 -9.26 -7.96
N ALA A 37 10.35 -8.73 -8.07
CA ALA A 37 9.71 -7.96 -7.02
C ALA A 37 8.97 -8.91 -6.04
N ILE A 38 9.15 -8.68 -4.76
CA ILE A 38 8.52 -9.46 -3.69
C ILE A 38 7.28 -8.70 -3.24
N ALA A 39 6.11 -9.32 -3.28
CA ALA A 39 4.84 -8.73 -2.83
C ALA A 39 4.41 -9.23 -1.45
N HIS A 40 4.83 -10.43 -1.09
CA HIS A 40 4.45 -11.07 0.16
C HIS A 40 5.67 -11.67 0.88
N THR A 41 5.61 -11.75 2.19
CA THR A 41 6.59 -12.48 3.01
C THR A 41 5.85 -13.21 4.12
N ASP A 42 6.39 -14.33 4.56
CA ASP A 42 5.90 -15.12 5.68
C ASP A 42 6.35 -14.55 7.05
N TYR A 43 6.48 -13.23 7.17
CA TYR A 43 6.88 -12.61 8.42
C TYR A 43 5.81 -12.81 9.49
N ASP A 44 6.19 -13.52 10.56
CA ASP A 44 5.40 -13.66 11.77
C ASP A 44 6.17 -13.09 12.97
N ARG A 45 5.61 -12.05 13.59
CA ARG A 45 6.21 -11.39 14.76
C ARG A 45 6.45 -12.33 15.94
N ALA A 46 5.64 -13.37 16.09
CA ALA A 46 5.78 -14.34 17.18
C ALA A 46 6.96 -15.28 16.96
N VAL A 47 7.21 -15.65 15.70
CA VAL A 47 8.27 -16.56 15.28
C VAL A 47 9.57 -15.82 15.03
N ASP A 48 9.50 -14.65 14.41
CA ASP A 48 10.65 -13.86 13.94
C ASP A 48 11.21 -12.93 15.02
N ARG A 49 11.38 -13.43 16.23
CA ARG A 49 11.98 -12.68 17.33
C ARG A 49 13.40 -12.25 16.98
N GLY A 50 13.66 -10.94 17.04
CA GLY A 50 14.97 -10.36 16.72
C GLY A 50 15.16 -9.97 15.25
N VAL A 51 14.25 -10.33 14.35
CA VAL A 51 14.26 -9.82 12.99
C VAL A 51 13.65 -8.41 12.96
N PRO A 52 14.26 -7.44 12.27
CA PRO A 52 13.66 -6.12 12.10
C PRO A 52 12.25 -6.21 11.52
N LYS A 53 11.33 -5.41 12.05
CA LYS A 53 9.97 -5.32 11.50
C LYS A 53 10.00 -4.85 10.04
N PRO A 54 9.03 -5.29 9.23
CA PRO A 54 8.90 -4.78 7.88
C PRO A 54 8.71 -3.25 7.91
N PRO A 55 9.32 -2.52 6.97
CA PRO A 55 9.06 -1.10 6.79
C PRO A 55 7.56 -0.87 6.55
N LYS A 56 7.02 0.20 7.11
CA LYS A 56 5.63 0.60 6.83
C LYS A 56 5.49 0.94 5.36
N HIS A 57 4.58 0.27 4.66
CA HIS A 57 4.32 0.50 3.24
C HIS A 57 3.05 1.32 2.98
N THR A 58 2.11 1.36 3.94
CA THR A 58 0.82 2.04 3.76
C THR A 58 0.97 3.53 3.43
N SER A 59 1.90 4.22 4.08
CA SER A 59 2.20 5.61 3.80
C SER A 59 2.70 5.82 2.36
N ALA A 60 3.64 5.00 1.91
CA ALA A 60 4.13 5.04 0.54
C ALA A 60 3.02 4.66 -0.47
N SER A 61 2.23 3.62 -0.17
CA SER A 61 1.07 3.24 -0.98
C SER A 61 0.11 4.43 -1.15
N THR A 62 -0.21 5.14 -0.08
CA THR A 62 -1.11 6.30 -0.12
C THR A 62 -0.60 7.40 -1.04
N VAL A 63 0.70 7.70 -0.99
CA VAL A 63 1.29 8.76 -1.83
C VAL A 63 1.35 8.36 -3.30
N PHE A 64 1.65 7.11 -3.61
CA PHE A 64 1.59 6.60 -4.98
C PHE A 64 0.15 6.50 -5.50
N SER A 65 -0.81 6.20 -4.63
CA SER A 65 -2.23 6.12 -5.01
C SER A 65 -2.82 7.47 -5.36
N ALA A 66 -2.30 8.56 -4.81
CA ALA A 66 -2.85 9.89 -5.02
C ALA A 66 -2.84 10.31 -6.50
N SER A 67 -1.75 10.02 -7.24
CA SER A 67 -1.66 10.33 -8.68
C SER A 67 -2.68 9.57 -9.53
N LEU A 68 -3.10 8.39 -9.08
CA LEU A 68 -4.06 7.56 -9.79
C LEU A 68 -5.52 7.86 -9.37
N CYS A 69 -5.70 8.77 -8.41
CA CYS A 69 -7.00 9.25 -8.00
C CYS A 69 -7.35 10.63 -8.60
N GLU A 70 -6.50 11.20 -9.46
CA GLU A 70 -6.70 12.54 -10.03
C GLU A 70 -7.99 12.68 -10.84
N GLU A 71 -8.46 11.58 -11.45
CA GLU A 71 -9.73 11.56 -12.18
C GLU A 71 -10.96 11.25 -11.31
N ALA A 72 -10.75 10.87 -10.05
CA ALA A 72 -11.83 10.60 -9.12
C ALA A 72 -12.36 11.89 -8.50
N GLY A 73 -13.63 11.89 -8.08
CA GLY A 73 -14.16 12.99 -7.28
C GLY A 73 -13.42 13.11 -5.96
N GLU A 74 -13.36 14.32 -5.38
CA GLU A 74 -12.57 14.61 -4.16
C GLU A 74 -12.94 13.68 -2.99
N THR A 75 -14.24 13.44 -2.77
CA THR A 75 -14.75 12.52 -1.74
C THR A 75 -14.26 11.09 -1.97
N GLU A 76 -14.30 10.63 -3.21
CA GLU A 76 -13.89 9.29 -3.61
C GLU A 76 -12.38 9.11 -3.49
N ALA A 77 -11.60 10.06 -3.99
CA ALA A 77 -10.16 10.08 -3.84
C ALA A 77 -9.75 10.04 -2.37
N CYS A 78 -10.34 10.89 -1.54
CA CYS A 78 -10.08 10.91 -0.10
C CYS A 78 -10.43 9.57 0.56
N ALA A 79 -11.57 8.97 0.21
CA ALA A 79 -11.97 7.67 0.77
C ALA A 79 -11.02 6.53 0.36
N ILE A 80 -10.56 6.50 -0.89
CA ILE A 80 -9.56 5.52 -1.37
C ILE A 80 -8.26 5.70 -0.58
N LEU A 81 -7.75 6.93 -0.49
CA LEU A 81 -6.48 7.20 0.19
C LEU A 81 -6.54 6.87 1.69
N LEU A 82 -7.67 7.16 2.35
CA LEU A 82 -7.88 6.76 3.75
C LEU A 82 -7.96 5.24 3.91
N ALA A 83 -8.60 4.54 2.99
CA ALA A 83 -8.68 3.10 3.02
C ALA A 83 -7.30 2.47 2.85
N VAL A 84 -6.52 2.94 1.87
CA VAL A 84 -5.13 2.51 1.62
C VAL A 84 -4.24 2.82 2.82
N LEU A 85 -4.34 3.99 3.43
CA LEU A 85 -3.56 4.34 4.61
C LEU A 85 -3.93 3.50 5.83
N GLY A 86 -5.23 3.24 6.00
CA GLY A 86 -5.80 2.61 7.19
C GLY A 86 -5.84 1.09 7.19
N HIS A 87 -5.59 0.40 6.06
CA HIS A 87 -5.83 -1.06 5.97
C HIS A 87 -4.97 -1.88 6.95
N HIS A 88 -3.78 -1.39 7.34
CA HIS A 88 -2.93 -1.96 8.38
C HIS A 88 -2.78 -1.05 9.62
N GLY A 89 -3.74 -0.17 9.89
CA GLY A 89 -3.69 0.72 11.04
C GLY A 89 -2.74 1.91 10.90
N GLY A 90 -2.51 2.38 9.67
CA GLY A 90 -1.77 3.62 9.40
C GLY A 90 -2.44 4.85 10.02
N THR A 91 -1.67 5.88 10.30
CA THR A 91 -2.16 7.14 10.85
C THR A 91 -1.91 8.28 9.86
N LEU A 92 -2.82 9.27 9.85
CA LEU A 92 -2.70 10.48 9.02
C LEU A 92 -1.40 11.27 9.24
N LEU A 93 -0.80 11.14 10.43
CA LEU A 93 0.46 11.79 10.79
C LEU A 93 1.69 11.09 10.22
N GLY A 94 1.53 9.90 9.65
CA GLY A 94 2.63 9.05 9.20
C GLY A 94 2.83 9.01 7.69
N VAL A 95 2.28 9.97 6.93
CA VAL A 95 2.53 10.05 5.48
C VAL A 95 3.94 10.57 5.25
N GLU A 96 4.88 9.66 5.08
CA GLU A 96 6.27 9.96 4.78
C GLU A 96 6.45 10.15 3.27
N ARG A 97 7.48 10.90 2.89
CA ARG A 97 7.85 11.05 1.47
C ARG A 97 8.24 9.67 0.92
N PRO A 98 7.62 9.20 -0.15
CA PRO A 98 7.93 7.90 -0.69
C PRO A 98 9.32 7.91 -1.35
N ASP A 99 10.03 6.80 -1.19
CA ASP A 99 11.12 6.48 -2.09
C ASP A 99 10.56 6.22 -3.49
N LYS A 100 11.43 6.25 -4.50
CA LYS A 100 11.08 5.77 -5.84
C LYS A 100 10.73 4.29 -5.77
N LEU A 101 9.96 3.79 -6.73
CA LEU A 101 9.76 2.36 -6.86
C LEU A 101 11.08 1.66 -7.20
N ASP A 102 11.24 0.43 -6.71
CA ASP A 102 12.36 -0.44 -7.10
C ASP A 102 12.32 -0.70 -8.61
N SER A 103 13.47 -0.75 -9.25
CA SER A 103 13.54 -0.91 -10.72
C SER A 103 12.95 -2.23 -11.21
N SER A 104 13.06 -3.30 -10.42
CA SER A 104 12.43 -4.58 -10.74
C SER A 104 10.90 -4.51 -10.62
N ALA A 105 10.41 -3.73 -9.67
CA ALA A 105 8.99 -3.48 -9.48
C ALA A 105 8.39 -2.66 -10.62
N SER A 106 9.07 -1.59 -11.05
CA SER A 106 8.64 -0.78 -12.19
C SER A 106 8.56 -1.63 -13.46
N LYS A 107 9.52 -2.53 -13.69
CA LYS A 107 9.47 -3.47 -14.81
C LYS A 107 8.29 -4.45 -14.72
N ALA A 108 8.02 -4.98 -13.52
CA ALA A 108 6.92 -5.91 -13.30
C ALA A 108 5.56 -5.24 -13.56
N LEU A 109 5.37 -4.01 -13.08
CA LEU A 109 4.16 -3.22 -13.34
C LEU A 109 3.96 -2.97 -14.85
N ALA A 110 5.02 -2.53 -15.54
CA ALA A 110 4.97 -2.31 -16.98
C ALA A 110 4.64 -3.58 -17.77
N LEU A 111 5.23 -4.73 -17.39
CA LEU A 111 4.91 -6.03 -18.00
C LEU A 111 3.46 -6.47 -17.75
N ALA A 112 2.89 -6.08 -16.63
CA ALA A 112 1.49 -6.32 -16.30
C ALA A 112 0.54 -5.32 -16.99
N GLY A 113 1.04 -4.39 -17.80
CA GLY A 113 0.26 -3.35 -18.46
C GLY A 113 -0.31 -2.30 -17.49
N LEU A 114 0.30 -2.18 -16.31
CA LEU A 114 -0.08 -1.18 -15.30
C LEU A 114 0.79 0.06 -15.46
N GLU A 115 0.16 1.23 -15.35
CA GLU A 115 0.90 2.49 -15.27
C GLU A 115 1.76 2.52 -14.01
N ILE A 116 2.98 3.05 -14.15
CA ILE A 116 3.88 3.24 -13.02
C ILE A 116 3.44 4.51 -12.29
N PRO A 117 2.90 4.41 -11.07
CA PRO A 117 2.44 5.58 -10.36
C PRO A 117 3.64 6.50 -10.02
N VAL A 118 3.44 7.78 -10.28
CA VAL A 118 4.38 8.83 -9.85
C VAL A 118 3.99 9.24 -8.44
N ALA A 119 4.97 9.35 -7.55
CA ALA A 119 4.71 9.79 -6.20
C ALA A 119 4.26 11.25 -6.17
N SER A 120 3.06 11.50 -5.70
CA SER A 120 2.58 12.85 -5.38
C SER A 120 3.36 13.43 -4.20
N PRO A 121 3.54 14.77 -4.12
CA PRO A 121 4.15 15.39 -2.95
C PRO A 121 3.39 15.01 -1.66
N ALA A 122 4.08 14.53 -0.64
CA ALA A 122 3.45 14.06 0.60
C ALA A 122 2.58 15.13 1.28
N HIS A 123 2.97 16.41 1.21
CA HIS A 123 2.18 17.52 1.74
C HIS A 123 0.84 17.69 1.01
N SER A 124 0.82 17.55 -0.32
CA SER A 124 -0.43 17.65 -1.10
C SER A 124 -1.40 16.52 -0.74
N VAL A 125 -0.88 15.32 -0.50
CA VAL A 125 -1.70 14.17 -0.05
C VAL A 125 -2.24 14.42 1.36
N GLN A 126 -1.42 14.94 2.27
CA GLN A 126 -1.86 15.30 3.62
C GLN A 126 -2.93 16.37 3.62
N ASP A 127 -2.78 17.39 2.77
CA ASP A 127 -3.74 18.47 2.65
C ASP A 127 -5.06 17.97 2.05
N LEU A 128 -5.02 17.14 1.01
CA LEU A 128 -6.20 16.49 0.45
C LEU A 128 -6.94 15.66 1.50
N LEU A 129 -6.22 14.84 2.27
CA LEU A 129 -6.81 14.04 3.33
C LEU A 129 -7.43 14.89 4.45
N ARG A 130 -6.76 15.99 4.85
CA ARG A 130 -7.28 16.92 5.87
C ARG A 130 -8.52 17.65 5.39
N CYS A 131 -8.51 18.16 4.16
CA CYS A 131 -9.66 18.81 3.53
C CYS A 131 -10.84 17.86 3.42
N GLY A 132 -10.66 16.72 2.79
CA GLY A 132 -11.71 15.74 2.61
C GLY A 132 -12.33 15.26 3.93
N ILE A 133 -11.52 15.04 4.98
CA ILE A 133 -12.03 14.69 6.30
C ILE A 133 -12.82 15.84 6.92
N ARG A 134 -12.37 17.08 6.76
CA ARG A 134 -13.01 18.25 7.38
C ARG A 134 -14.31 18.62 6.69
N GLU A 135 -14.34 18.60 5.36
CA GLU A 135 -15.43 19.13 4.55
C GLU A 135 -16.50 18.10 4.18
N SER A 136 -16.09 16.82 4.13
CA SER A 136 -16.93 15.72 3.65
C SER A 136 -16.96 14.53 4.61
N PHE A 137 -16.78 14.76 5.91
CA PHE A 137 -16.70 13.71 6.93
C PHE A 137 -17.79 12.66 6.82
N GLU A 138 -19.06 13.09 6.70
CA GLU A 138 -20.21 12.19 6.66
C GLU A 138 -20.25 11.29 5.43
N SER A 139 -19.66 11.74 4.32
CA SER A 139 -19.61 10.99 3.05
C SER A 139 -18.33 10.15 2.92
N VAL A 140 -17.20 10.70 3.34
CA VAL A 140 -15.89 10.07 3.19
C VAL A 140 -15.71 8.87 4.13
N TRP A 141 -16.06 9.01 5.41
CA TRP A 141 -15.79 7.97 6.40
C TRP A 141 -16.53 6.65 6.18
N PRO A 142 -17.83 6.62 5.88
CA PRO A 142 -18.51 5.37 5.58
C PRO A 142 -17.90 4.65 4.38
N LEU A 143 -17.58 5.40 3.33
CA LEU A 143 -16.96 4.84 2.13
C LEU A 143 -15.54 4.30 2.40
N ALA A 144 -14.71 5.06 3.11
CA ALA A 144 -13.37 4.64 3.53
C ALA A 144 -13.42 3.40 4.44
N ALA A 145 -14.38 3.32 5.35
CA ALA A 145 -14.56 2.17 6.24
C ALA A 145 -14.92 0.90 5.45
N ILE A 146 -15.84 1.01 4.50
CA ILE A 146 -16.22 -0.11 3.62
C ILE A 146 -15.02 -0.56 2.80
N LEU A 147 -14.32 0.36 2.14
CA LEU A 147 -13.14 0.05 1.33
C LEU A 147 -12.03 -0.59 2.17
N SER A 148 -11.75 -0.08 3.37
CA SER A 148 -10.75 -0.66 4.29
C SER A 148 -11.11 -2.08 4.71
N ARG A 149 -12.41 -2.37 4.91
CA ARG A 149 -12.87 -3.72 5.22
C ARG A 149 -12.70 -4.67 4.04
N VAL A 150 -13.06 -4.21 2.84
CA VAL A 150 -12.88 -4.99 1.59
C VAL A 150 -11.40 -5.33 1.39
N LEU A 151 -10.51 -4.35 1.54
CA LEU A 151 -9.07 -4.56 1.41
C LEU A 151 -8.55 -5.61 2.40
N ARG A 152 -8.92 -5.49 3.68
CA ARG A 152 -8.51 -6.47 4.70
C ARG A 152 -9.01 -7.88 4.44
N LEU A 153 -10.24 -8.02 3.96
CA LEU A 153 -10.78 -9.32 3.59
C LEU A 153 -10.05 -9.91 2.38
N ALA A 154 -9.76 -9.11 1.37
CA ALA A 154 -8.99 -9.54 0.20
C ALA A 154 -7.58 -10.00 0.58
N ASP A 155 -6.88 -9.26 1.44
CA ASP A 155 -5.57 -9.64 1.99
C ASP A 155 -5.62 -10.97 2.74
N GLN A 156 -6.63 -11.16 3.59
CA GLN A 156 -6.81 -12.40 4.35
C GLN A 156 -7.06 -13.59 3.43
N MET A 157 -7.90 -13.41 2.41
CA MET A 157 -8.19 -14.49 1.43
C MET A 157 -6.94 -14.84 0.62
N ALA A 158 -6.22 -13.86 0.10
CA ALA A 158 -4.99 -14.10 -0.64
C ALA A 158 -3.92 -14.81 0.21
N THR A 159 -3.82 -14.46 1.50
CA THR A 159 -2.88 -15.13 2.43
C THR A 159 -3.30 -16.56 2.74
N ALA A 160 -4.60 -16.83 2.87
CA ALA A 160 -5.11 -18.18 3.14
C ALA A 160 -4.88 -19.14 1.95
N GLU A 161 -5.03 -18.67 0.72
CA GLU A 161 -4.78 -19.46 -0.49
C GLU A 161 -3.31 -19.89 -0.60
N VAL A 162 -2.37 -18.96 -0.35
CA VAL A 162 -0.92 -19.26 -0.38
C VAL A 162 -0.51 -20.27 0.71
N SER A 163 -1.21 -20.32 1.83
CA SER A 163 -0.90 -21.22 2.96
C SER A 163 -1.45 -22.63 2.77
N SER A 164 -2.28 -22.88 1.74
CA SER A 164 -2.92 -24.16 1.43
C SER A 164 -2.21 -24.96 0.32
N GLU A 165 -1.20 -24.38 -0.32
CA GLU A 165 -0.30 -25.04 -1.29
C GLU A 165 1.01 -25.50 -0.61
#